data_6f74bc6c9a2e44eaebde0e42fdbba3d5
#
_entry.id   6f74bc6c9a2e44eaebde0e42fdbba3d5
#
_cell.length_a   1.000
_cell.length_b   1.000
_cell.length_c   1.000
_cell.angle_alpha   90.00
_cell.angle_beta   90.00
_cell.angle_gamma   90.00
#
_symmetry.space_group_name_H-M   'P 1'
#
loop_
_entity.id
_entity.type
_entity.pdbx_description
1 polymer ?
#
loop_
_entity_poly.entity_id
_entity_poly.type
_entity_poly.pdbx_seq_one_letter_code
_entity_poly.pdbx_strand_id
1 'polypeptide(L)'
;SLSIPDGLTSINEKAFANNQLASVTLPDSLTNIGIEAFYNNPLKSINIPNSVSSIGYQAFTYSRFNSAVIPSSVTSISSKAFYMNDQLTEVIFLGVRPTLS
;
A
#
# COMPACT_ATOMS: atom_id res chain seq x y z
N SER A 1 2.47 4.20 15.28
CA SER A 1 2.79 3.11 14.37
C SER A 1 1.92 1.90 14.67
N LEU A 2 1.76 1.04 13.69
CA LEU A 2 0.90 -0.13 13.77
C LEU A 2 1.64 -1.34 13.23
N SER A 3 1.54 -2.47 13.94
CA SER A 3 2.09 -3.73 13.48
C SER A 3 0.93 -4.70 13.28
N ILE A 4 0.76 -5.17 12.04
CA ILE A 4 -0.31 -6.09 11.70
C ILE A 4 0.19 -7.52 11.92
N PRO A 5 -0.56 -8.37 12.64
CA PRO A 5 -0.06 -9.69 13.02
C PRO A 5 0.13 -10.62 11.83
N ASP A 6 1.07 -11.54 11.97
CA ASP A 6 1.28 -12.59 10.98
C ASP A 6 0.03 -13.46 10.89
N GLY A 7 -0.21 -14.00 9.71
CA GLY A 7 -1.37 -14.82 9.45
C GLY A 7 -2.51 -14.08 8.76
N LEU A 8 -2.51 -12.75 8.83
CA LEU A 8 -3.51 -11.97 8.11
C LEU A 8 -3.16 -11.98 6.62
N THR A 9 -4.12 -12.33 5.77
CA THR A 9 -3.89 -12.46 4.33
C THR A 9 -4.44 -11.30 3.52
N SER A 10 -5.41 -10.56 4.05
CA SER A 10 -5.96 -9.42 3.35
C SER A 10 -6.34 -8.32 4.32
N ILE A 11 -6.26 -7.09 3.84
CA ILE A 11 -6.74 -5.92 4.57
C ILE A 11 -8.00 -5.46 3.87
N ASN A 12 -9.10 -5.43 4.61
CA ASN A 12 -10.41 -5.12 4.06
C ASN A 12 -10.54 -3.66 3.69
N GLU A 13 -11.58 -3.35 2.91
CA GLU A 13 -11.87 -1.99 2.49
C GLU A 13 -11.94 -1.06 3.71
N LYS A 14 -11.20 0.04 3.65
CA LYS A 14 -11.18 1.10 4.67
C LYS A 14 -10.77 0.65 6.07
N ALA A 15 -10.16 -0.52 6.19
CA ALA A 15 -9.86 -1.10 7.51
C ALA A 15 -9.08 -0.14 8.41
N PHE A 16 -8.13 0.61 7.84
CA PHE A 16 -7.29 1.54 8.61
C PHE A 16 -7.38 2.98 8.10
N ALA A 17 -8.45 3.32 7.40
CA ALA A 17 -8.61 4.66 6.86
C ALA A 17 -8.73 5.68 7.99
N ASN A 18 -8.16 6.87 7.77
CA ASN A 18 -8.28 8.02 8.67
C ASN A 18 -7.76 7.78 10.10
N ASN A 19 -6.64 7.07 10.23
CA ASN A 19 -6.10 6.70 11.54
C ASN A 19 -4.83 7.45 11.94
N GLN A 20 -4.36 8.40 11.14
CA GLN A 20 -3.17 9.19 11.43
C GLN A 20 -1.93 8.33 11.67
N LEU A 21 -1.83 7.21 10.99
CA LEU A 21 -0.68 6.33 11.09
C LEU A 21 0.52 6.93 10.36
N ALA A 22 1.67 6.99 11.04
CA ALA A 22 2.92 7.46 10.43
C ALA A 22 3.72 6.31 9.85
N SER A 23 3.52 5.10 10.36
CA SER A 23 4.19 3.91 9.84
C SER A 23 3.35 2.67 10.13
N VAL A 24 3.52 1.65 9.30
CA VAL A 24 2.81 0.38 9.41
C VAL A 24 3.78 -0.72 9.02
N THR A 25 3.77 -1.82 9.77
CA THR A 25 4.49 -3.04 9.41
C THR A 25 3.50 -4.07 8.90
N LEU A 26 3.68 -4.50 7.67
CA LEU A 26 2.80 -5.48 7.03
C LEU A 26 3.39 -6.88 7.14
N PRO A 27 2.56 -7.90 7.39
CA PRO A 27 3.07 -9.27 7.54
C PRO A 27 3.37 -9.92 6.19
N ASP A 28 4.28 -10.90 6.20
CA ASP A 28 4.64 -11.63 4.99
C ASP A 28 3.53 -12.56 4.49
N SER A 29 2.48 -12.74 5.29
CA SER A 29 1.30 -13.51 4.89
C SER A 29 0.33 -12.71 4.02
N LEU A 30 0.49 -11.37 3.97
CA LEU A 30 -0.46 -10.49 3.30
C LEU A 30 -0.40 -10.66 1.79
N THR A 31 -1.56 -10.87 1.16
CA THR A 31 -1.66 -11.03 -0.29
C THR A 31 -2.45 -9.91 -0.96
N ASN A 32 -3.28 -9.19 -0.21
CA ASN A 32 -4.18 -8.22 -0.80
C ASN A 32 -4.35 -7.01 0.11
N ILE A 33 -4.22 -5.83 -0.47
CA ILE A 33 -4.50 -4.56 0.22
C ILE A 33 -5.77 -3.99 -0.40
N GLY A 34 -6.81 -3.83 0.41
CA GLY A 34 -8.14 -3.48 -0.06
C GLY A 34 -8.31 -2.02 -0.44
N ILE A 35 -9.48 -1.71 -0.97
CA ILE A 35 -9.85 -0.36 -1.40
C ILE A 35 -9.78 0.57 -0.20
N GLU A 36 -9.06 1.69 -0.34
CA GLU A 36 -8.93 2.72 0.70
C GLU A 36 -8.42 2.19 2.04
N ALA A 37 -7.72 1.06 2.03
CA ALA A 37 -7.30 0.39 3.28
C ALA A 37 -6.51 1.32 4.20
N PHE A 38 -5.62 2.15 3.65
CA PHE A 38 -4.80 3.09 4.40
C PHE A 38 -5.06 4.54 3.98
N TYR A 39 -6.25 4.80 3.49
CA TYR A 39 -6.65 6.11 3.03
C TYR A 39 -6.47 7.16 4.13
N ASN A 40 -5.83 8.26 3.77
CA ASN A 40 -5.68 9.41 4.66
C ASN A 40 -4.93 9.08 5.96
N ASN A 41 -3.77 8.47 5.82
CA ASN A 41 -2.82 8.28 6.91
C ASN A 41 -1.50 8.91 6.49
N PRO A 42 -0.86 9.72 7.35
CA PRO A 42 0.38 10.40 6.96
C PRO A 42 1.59 9.45 6.98
N LEU A 43 1.49 8.33 6.26
CA LEU A 43 2.56 7.35 6.15
C LEU A 43 3.75 7.96 5.42
N LYS A 44 4.93 7.92 6.02
CA LYS A 44 6.14 8.44 5.39
C LYS A 44 6.83 7.39 4.54
N SER A 45 6.63 6.14 4.87
CA SER A 45 7.18 5.04 4.09
C SER A 45 6.36 3.79 4.36
N ILE A 46 6.44 2.84 3.46
CA ILE A 46 5.82 1.54 3.66
C ILE A 46 6.66 0.48 2.97
N ASN A 47 6.76 -0.68 3.63
CA ASN A 47 7.47 -1.82 3.11
C ASN A 47 6.43 -2.86 2.70
N ILE A 48 6.17 -2.95 1.40
CA ILE A 48 5.17 -3.87 0.88
C ILE A 48 5.80 -5.26 0.74
N PRO A 49 5.28 -6.28 1.43
CA PRO A 49 5.89 -7.62 1.37
C PRO A 49 5.79 -8.25 -0.01
N ASN A 50 6.70 -9.16 -0.31
CA ASN A 50 6.72 -9.88 -1.59
C ASN A 50 5.56 -10.86 -1.74
N SER A 51 4.70 -10.98 -0.74
CA SER A 51 3.49 -11.80 -0.79
C SER A 51 2.31 -11.06 -1.41
N VAL A 52 2.35 -9.72 -1.44
CA VAL A 52 1.22 -8.91 -1.91
C VAL A 52 1.08 -9.02 -3.42
N SER A 53 -0.11 -9.38 -3.89
CA SER A 53 -0.38 -9.51 -5.32
C SER A 53 -1.25 -8.38 -5.86
N SER A 54 -2.01 -7.69 -5.03
CA SER A 54 -2.88 -6.61 -5.50
C SER A 54 -2.96 -5.47 -4.48
N ILE A 55 -3.09 -4.25 -5.00
CA ILE A 55 -3.26 -3.03 -4.21
C ILE A 55 -4.50 -2.31 -4.73
N GLY A 56 -5.44 -2.05 -3.83
CA GLY A 56 -6.75 -1.54 -4.20
C GLY A 56 -6.79 -0.06 -4.51
N TYR A 57 -7.95 0.37 -4.99
CA TYR A 57 -8.23 1.76 -5.35
C TYR A 57 -8.04 2.66 -4.12
N GLN A 58 -7.26 3.71 -4.30
CA GLN A 58 -6.96 4.70 -3.26
C GLN A 58 -6.41 4.13 -1.96
N ALA A 59 -5.77 2.96 -2.02
CA ALA A 59 -5.27 2.29 -0.82
C ALA A 59 -4.33 3.19 -0.01
N PHE A 60 -3.50 4.00 -0.69
CA PHE A 60 -2.53 4.87 -0.03
C PHE A 60 -2.73 6.34 -0.40
N THR A 61 -3.95 6.73 -0.73
CA THR A 61 -4.26 8.13 -1.03
C THR A 61 -4.08 8.99 0.21
N TYR A 62 -3.53 10.18 0.03
CA TYR A 62 -3.23 11.15 1.11
C TYR A 62 -2.19 10.62 2.11
N SER A 63 -1.21 9.90 1.60
CA SER A 63 -0.02 9.53 2.39
C SER A 63 1.05 10.61 2.22
N ARG A 64 2.23 10.37 2.79
CA ARG A 64 3.34 11.34 2.71
C ARG A 64 4.62 10.69 2.19
N PHE A 65 4.49 9.71 1.33
CA PHE A 65 5.64 9.01 0.74
C PHE A 65 6.44 9.96 -0.14
N ASN A 66 7.76 9.89 -0.06
CA ASN A 66 8.64 10.49 -1.06
C ASN A 66 8.82 9.52 -2.22
N SER A 67 8.85 8.24 -1.93
CA SER A 67 8.98 7.19 -2.94
C SER A 67 8.23 5.95 -2.46
N ALA A 68 7.88 5.10 -3.41
CA ALA A 68 7.23 3.83 -3.12
C ALA A 68 7.92 2.74 -3.93
N VAL A 69 8.20 1.61 -3.28
CA VAL A 69 8.81 0.45 -3.93
C VAL A 69 7.76 -0.64 -4.03
N ILE A 70 7.49 -1.06 -5.25
CA ILE A 70 6.48 -2.09 -5.52
C ILE A 70 7.19 -3.41 -5.80
N PRO A 71 6.99 -4.44 -4.99
CA PRO A 71 7.68 -5.72 -5.19
C PRO A 71 7.18 -6.45 -6.43
N SER A 72 7.99 -7.38 -6.91
CA SER A 72 7.68 -8.12 -8.13
C SER A 72 6.43 -8.99 -8.01
N SER A 73 5.99 -9.29 -6.80
CA SER A 73 4.78 -10.07 -6.55
C SER A 73 3.51 -9.34 -6.96
N VAL A 74 3.53 -7.99 -6.96
CA VAL A 74 2.32 -7.21 -7.26
C VAL A 74 2.04 -7.25 -8.74
N THR A 75 0.89 -7.81 -9.11
CA THR A 75 0.47 -7.93 -10.51
C THR A 75 -0.66 -6.97 -10.87
N SER A 76 -1.29 -6.35 -9.88
CA SER A 76 -2.41 -5.44 -10.11
C SER A 76 -2.37 -4.29 -9.12
N ILE A 77 -2.38 -3.06 -9.62
CA ILE A 77 -2.47 -1.84 -8.84
C ILE A 77 -3.58 -0.98 -9.43
N SER A 78 -4.51 -0.56 -8.58
CA SER A 78 -5.58 0.32 -9.05
C SER A 78 -5.04 1.71 -9.39
N SER A 79 -5.73 2.39 -10.30
CA SER A 79 -5.24 3.62 -10.92
C SER A 79 -4.94 4.75 -9.93
N LYS A 80 -5.59 4.79 -8.79
CA LYS A 80 -5.40 5.86 -7.81
C LYS A 80 -4.84 5.36 -6.49
N ALA A 81 -4.13 4.23 -6.50
CA ALA A 81 -3.59 3.65 -5.27
C ALA A 81 -2.73 4.64 -4.50
N PHE A 82 -1.94 5.47 -5.18
CA PHE A 82 -1.06 6.47 -4.58
C PHE A 82 -1.49 7.90 -4.88
N TYR A 83 -2.77 8.12 -5.13
CA TYR A 83 -3.29 9.41 -5.51
C TYR A 83 -3.14 10.44 -4.37
N MET A 84 -2.95 11.70 -4.71
CA MET A 84 -2.81 12.80 -3.75
C MET A 84 -1.65 12.61 -2.76
N ASN A 85 -0.56 12.04 -3.25
CA ASN A 85 0.69 11.98 -2.52
C ASN A 85 1.61 13.06 -3.06
N ASP A 86 1.45 14.28 -2.58
CA ASP A 86 2.09 15.46 -3.14
C ASP A 86 3.61 15.41 -3.07
N GLN A 87 4.15 14.63 -2.14
CA GLN A 87 5.59 14.50 -1.96
C GLN A 87 6.19 13.31 -2.71
N LEU A 88 5.34 12.53 -3.37
CA LEU A 88 5.81 11.34 -4.08
C LEU A 88 6.51 11.75 -5.38
N THR A 89 7.78 11.46 -5.47
CA THR A 89 8.59 11.79 -6.65
C THR A 89 8.96 10.58 -7.48
N GLU A 90 8.77 9.36 -6.91
CA GLU A 90 9.26 8.17 -7.56
C GLU A 90 8.47 6.94 -7.14
N VAL A 91 8.12 6.09 -8.11
CA VAL A 91 7.55 4.77 -7.85
C VAL A 91 8.45 3.75 -8.53
N ILE A 92 8.99 2.82 -7.76
CA ILE A 92 9.95 1.84 -8.26
C ILE A 92 9.27 0.48 -8.33
N PHE A 93 9.26 -0.11 -9.52
CA PHE A 93 8.76 -1.47 -9.74
C PHE A 93 9.94 -2.44 -9.79
N LEU A 94 9.95 -3.44 -8.92
CA LEU A 94 11.07 -4.39 -8.80
C LEU A 94 10.99 -5.56 -9.77
N GLY A 95 9.91 -5.67 -10.51
CA GLY A 95 9.72 -6.76 -11.45
C GLY A 95 9.03 -6.29 -12.70
N VAL A 96 8.28 -7.19 -13.31
CA VAL A 96 7.44 -6.84 -14.46
C VAL A 96 6.40 -5.83 -13.98
N ARG A 97 6.24 -4.74 -14.74
CA ARG A 97 5.28 -3.70 -14.38
C ARG A 97 3.87 -4.30 -14.27
N PRO A 98 3.17 -4.08 -13.16
CA PRO A 98 1.82 -4.60 -13.01
C PRO A 98 0.82 -3.89 -13.91
N THR A 99 -0.32 -4.54 -14.13
CA THR A 99 -1.43 -3.93 -14.85
C THR A 99 -2.09 -2.86 -13.97
N LEU A 100 -2.25 -1.67 -14.52
CA LEU A 100 -2.95 -0.59 -13.83
C LEU A 100 -4.42 -0.61 -14.22
N SER A 101 -5.27 -0.47 -13.25
CA SER A 101 -6.71 -0.48 -13.50
C SER A 101 -7.40 0.80 -13.08
#